data_f6709e91e33b4b7cf98e7289fe276c04
#
_entry.id   f6709e91e33b4b7cf98e7289fe276c04
#
_cell.length_a   1.000
_cell.length_b   1.000
_cell.length_c   1.000
_cell.angle_alpha   90.00
_cell.angle_beta   90.00
_cell.angle_gamma   90.00
#
_symmetry.space_group_name_H-M   'P 1'
#
loop_
_entity.id
_entity.type
_entity.pdbx_description
1 polymer ?
#
loop_
_entity_poly.entity_id
_entity_poly.type
_entity_poly.pdbx_seq_one_letter_code
_entity_poly.pdbx_strand_id
1 'polypeptide(L)'
;RRIAKVGVPSMLQQSIVSVSMMMMQGLVNSYGKVFVAGYTAATKIDTLAMLPNMNFSNAMSSYTAQNLGAGKRERIPLGFKTGVRLSFYATIPFFLLYFVFSRQMMGLFLGAGSTRAIESGMEFLRIVSPMYFMISIKLMTDGIIRGSGAMTYFVLATVPDLILRIIVANILTGRFGSTGIWMAWPFGWIAATLLTVIFYRRIVSGKFRIRI
;
A
#
# COMPACT_ATOMS: atom_id res chain seq x y z
N ARG A 1 -17.89 -7.44 -22.87
CA ARG A 1 -16.52 -7.94 -23.11
C ARG A 1 -15.40 -6.99 -22.58
N ARG A 2 -15.49 -5.66 -22.76
CA ARG A 2 -14.45 -4.70 -22.27
C ARG A 2 -14.39 -4.64 -20.75
N ILE A 3 -15.53 -4.60 -20.06
CA ILE A 3 -15.62 -4.59 -18.60
C ILE A 3 -15.01 -5.87 -18.02
N ALA A 4 -15.27 -7.04 -18.61
CA ALA A 4 -14.72 -8.30 -18.15
C ALA A 4 -13.18 -8.37 -18.27
N LYS A 5 -12.59 -7.78 -19.33
CA LYS A 5 -11.13 -7.73 -19.51
C LYS A 5 -10.39 -6.95 -18.42
N VAL A 6 -11.06 -6.00 -17.79
CA VAL A 6 -10.50 -5.22 -16.67
C VAL A 6 -10.95 -5.80 -15.34
N GLY A 7 -12.22 -6.20 -15.24
CA GLY A 7 -12.81 -6.70 -14.01
C GLY A 7 -12.23 -8.03 -13.55
N VAL A 8 -12.08 -9.01 -14.43
CA VAL A 8 -11.57 -10.34 -14.07
C VAL A 8 -10.14 -10.27 -13.49
N PRO A 9 -9.15 -9.61 -14.14
CA PRO A 9 -7.82 -9.46 -13.53
C PRO A 9 -7.84 -8.70 -12.20
N SER A 10 -8.72 -7.69 -12.05
CA SER A 10 -8.85 -6.96 -10.78
C SER A 10 -9.42 -7.83 -9.67
N MET A 11 -10.41 -8.68 -9.98
CA MET A 11 -10.98 -9.63 -9.01
C MET A 11 -9.94 -10.67 -8.58
N LEU A 12 -9.21 -11.25 -9.53
CA LEU A 12 -8.14 -12.20 -9.23
C LEU A 12 -7.05 -11.57 -8.36
N GLN A 13 -6.62 -10.35 -8.70
CA GLN A 13 -5.65 -9.63 -7.90
C GLN A 13 -6.18 -9.37 -6.49
N GLN A 14 -7.43 -8.95 -6.32
CA GLN A 14 -8.02 -8.73 -4.99
C GLN A 14 -8.11 -10.03 -4.19
N SER A 15 -8.41 -11.15 -4.84
CA SER A 15 -8.40 -12.47 -4.18
C SER A 15 -6.99 -12.83 -3.68
N ILE A 16 -5.95 -12.59 -4.48
CA ILE A 16 -4.54 -12.82 -4.07
C ILE A 16 -4.17 -11.93 -2.88
N VAL A 17 -4.60 -10.66 -2.89
CA VAL A 17 -4.40 -9.75 -1.75
C VAL A 17 -5.05 -10.32 -0.49
N SER A 18 -6.30 -10.77 -0.59
CA SER A 18 -7.04 -11.33 0.55
C SER A 18 -6.37 -12.58 1.11
N VAL A 19 -5.93 -13.50 0.25
CA VAL A 19 -5.19 -14.71 0.66
C VAL A 19 -3.89 -14.33 1.36
N SER A 20 -3.13 -13.37 0.83
CA SER A 20 -1.89 -12.91 1.46
C SER A 20 -2.14 -12.29 2.83
N MET A 21 -3.22 -11.53 2.98
CA MET A 21 -3.61 -10.97 4.29
C MET A 21 -3.99 -12.08 5.28
N MET A 22 -4.68 -13.14 4.84
CA MET A 22 -4.97 -14.31 5.67
C MET A 22 -3.69 -15.03 6.12
N MET A 23 -2.70 -15.21 5.24
CA MET A 23 -1.43 -15.82 5.59
C MET A 23 -0.67 -14.98 6.62
N MET A 24 -0.62 -13.65 6.44
CA MET A 24 -0.03 -12.74 7.42
C MET A 24 -0.77 -12.79 8.75
N GLN A 25 -2.10 -12.85 8.74
CA GLN A 25 -2.91 -12.98 9.94
C GLN A 25 -2.64 -14.31 10.66
N GLY A 26 -2.40 -15.41 9.93
CA GLY A 26 -1.98 -16.68 10.49
C GLY A 26 -0.67 -16.56 11.27
N LEU A 27 0.33 -15.86 10.70
CA LEU A 27 1.60 -15.60 11.37
C LEU A 27 1.42 -14.69 12.60
N VAL A 28 0.58 -13.67 12.52
CA VAL A 28 0.23 -12.80 13.66
C VAL A 28 -0.43 -13.59 14.79
N ASN A 29 -1.35 -14.51 14.45
CA ASN A 29 -2.07 -15.33 15.43
C ASN A 29 -1.13 -16.26 16.24
N SER A 30 -0.01 -16.71 15.66
CA SER A 30 0.96 -17.55 16.36
C SER A 30 1.64 -16.86 17.56
N TYR A 31 1.60 -15.51 17.63
CA TYR A 31 2.15 -14.70 18.72
C TYR A 31 1.17 -14.46 19.88
N GLY A 32 -0.02 -15.00 19.80
CA GLY A 32 -1.02 -14.99 20.87
C GLY A 32 -1.92 -13.75 20.90
N LYS A 33 -2.94 -13.82 21.76
CA LYS A 33 -4.08 -12.88 21.78
C LYS A 33 -3.67 -11.42 21.99
N VAL A 34 -2.69 -11.16 22.83
CA VAL A 34 -2.23 -9.80 23.16
C VAL A 34 -1.59 -9.13 21.94
N PHE A 35 -0.77 -9.89 21.20
CA PHE A 35 -0.15 -9.41 19.98
C PHE A 35 -1.18 -9.16 18.86
N VAL A 36 -2.15 -10.07 18.72
CA VAL A 36 -3.27 -9.93 17.77
C VAL A 36 -4.09 -8.67 18.05
N ALA A 37 -4.34 -8.36 19.34
CA ALA A 37 -5.06 -7.13 19.71
C ALA A 37 -4.28 -5.87 19.31
N GLY A 38 -2.96 -5.82 19.57
CA GLY A 38 -2.07 -4.74 19.15
C GLY A 38 -2.05 -4.56 17.63
N TYR A 39 -1.88 -5.67 16.89
CA TYR A 39 -1.91 -5.67 15.43
C TYR A 39 -3.25 -5.15 14.87
N THR A 40 -4.37 -5.66 15.39
CA THR A 40 -5.69 -5.27 14.91
C THR A 40 -5.98 -3.79 15.13
N ALA A 41 -5.61 -3.26 16.29
CA ALA A 41 -5.75 -1.84 16.58
C ALA A 41 -4.83 -1.00 15.66
N ALA A 42 -3.57 -1.40 15.52
CA ALA A 42 -2.60 -0.70 14.69
C ALA A 42 -3.00 -0.68 13.21
N THR A 43 -3.49 -1.78 12.65
CA THR A 43 -3.96 -1.83 11.25
C THR A 43 -5.22 -1.01 11.02
N LYS A 44 -6.12 -0.88 11.99
CA LYS A 44 -7.27 0.04 11.90
C LYS A 44 -6.80 1.50 11.85
N ILE A 45 -5.84 1.87 12.70
CA ILE A 45 -5.23 3.19 12.70
C ILE A 45 -4.52 3.45 11.36
N ASP A 46 -3.72 2.49 10.87
CA ASP A 46 -3.03 2.55 9.57
C ASP A 46 -4.00 2.81 8.41
N THR A 47 -5.16 2.16 8.43
CA THR A 47 -6.19 2.34 7.39
C THR A 47 -6.62 3.81 7.26
N LEU A 48 -6.69 4.57 8.37
CA LEU A 48 -7.05 5.99 8.34
C LEU A 48 -6.02 6.82 7.56
N ALA A 49 -4.73 6.52 7.72
CA ALA A 49 -3.67 7.18 6.96
C ALA A 49 -3.67 6.81 5.46
N MET A 50 -4.15 5.59 5.14
CA MET A 50 -4.21 5.12 3.76
C MET A 50 -5.39 5.71 2.97
N LEU A 51 -6.51 6.07 3.63
CA LEU A 51 -7.73 6.56 2.96
C LEU A 51 -7.49 7.74 2.02
N PRO A 52 -6.81 8.84 2.40
CA PRO A 52 -6.54 9.95 1.49
C PRO A 52 -5.73 9.50 0.26
N ASN A 53 -4.69 8.71 0.48
CA ASN A 53 -3.82 8.21 -0.59
C ASN A 53 -4.56 7.30 -1.58
N MET A 54 -5.47 6.44 -1.10
CA MET A 54 -6.32 5.61 -1.94
C MET A 54 -7.28 6.46 -2.78
N ASN A 55 -7.86 7.52 -2.22
CA ASN A 55 -8.74 8.43 -2.94
C ASN A 55 -7.97 9.22 -4.02
N PHE A 56 -6.78 9.72 -3.71
CA PHE A 56 -5.91 10.35 -4.72
C PHE A 56 -5.52 9.36 -5.83
N SER A 57 -5.24 8.11 -5.51
CA SER A 57 -4.99 7.05 -6.49
C SER A 57 -6.18 6.82 -7.43
N ASN A 58 -7.40 6.82 -6.89
CA ASN A 58 -8.63 6.68 -7.69
C ASN A 58 -8.86 7.90 -8.58
N ALA A 59 -8.64 9.11 -8.06
CA ALA A 59 -8.69 10.35 -8.85
C ALA A 59 -7.64 10.33 -9.97
N MET A 60 -6.42 9.87 -9.68
CA MET A 60 -5.34 9.73 -10.67
C MET A 60 -5.68 8.71 -11.76
N SER A 61 -6.38 7.63 -11.41
CA SER A 61 -6.88 6.65 -12.38
C SER A 61 -7.87 7.28 -13.36
N SER A 62 -8.85 8.03 -12.84
CA SER A 62 -9.84 8.75 -13.66
C SER A 62 -9.20 9.82 -14.54
N TYR A 63 -8.28 10.61 -13.96
CA TYR A 63 -7.51 11.62 -14.68
C TYR A 63 -6.71 11.01 -15.84
N THR A 64 -6.03 9.90 -15.59
CA THR A 64 -5.24 9.18 -16.60
C THR A 64 -6.13 8.67 -17.72
N ALA A 65 -7.25 8.02 -17.39
CA ALA A 65 -8.19 7.49 -18.39
C ALA A 65 -8.75 8.59 -19.29
N GLN A 66 -9.16 9.72 -18.71
CA GLN A 66 -9.69 10.87 -19.46
C GLN A 66 -8.64 11.50 -20.38
N ASN A 67 -7.42 11.72 -19.91
CA ASN A 67 -6.37 12.33 -20.73
C ASN A 67 -5.88 11.38 -21.84
N LEU A 68 -5.80 10.09 -21.59
CA LEU A 68 -5.49 9.10 -22.62
C LEU A 68 -6.60 9.02 -23.68
N GLY A 69 -7.86 9.02 -23.25
CA GLY A 69 -9.01 9.03 -24.17
C GLY A 69 -9.08 10.30 -25.03
N ALA A 70 -8.62 11.43 -24.51
CA ALA A 70 -8.53 12.71 -25.23
C ALA A 70 -7.24 12.84 -26.06
N GLY A 71 -6.35 11.85 -26.10
CA GLY A 71 -5.07 11.91 -26.80
C GLY A 71 -4.01 12.79 -26.11
N LYS A 72 -4.25 13.29 -24.91
CA LYS A 72 -3.40 14.25 -24.17
C LYS A 72 -2.46 13.57 -23.19
N ARG A 73 -1.68 12.60 -23.68
CA ARG A 73 -0.77 11.80 -22.84
C ARG A 73 0.29 12.63 -22.09
N GLU A 74 0.70 13.74 -22.67
CA GLU A 74 1.67 14.69 -22.10
C GLU A 74 1.22 15.31 -20.77
N ARG A 75 -0.08 15.27 -20.46
CA ARG A 75 -0.62 15.77 -19.18
C ARG A 75 -0.43 14.80 -18.02
N ILE A 76 -0.22 13.50 -18.28
CA ILE A 76 -0.13 12.48 -17.23
C ILE A 76 1.05 12.76 -16.28
N PRO A 77 2.28 13.09 -16.74
CA PRO A 77 3.39 13.41 -15.84
C PRO A 77 3.12 14.63 -14.94
N LEU A 78 2.38 15.63 -15.44
CA LEU A 78 2.00 16.80 -14.65
C LEU A 78 1.01 16.41 -13.55
N GLY A 79 -0.03 15.64 -13.90
CA GLY A 79 -0.98 15.09 -12.95
C GLY A 79 -0.30 14.22 -11.89
N PHE A 80 0.66 13.39 -12.30
CA PHE A 80 1.45 12.57 -11.38
C PHE A 80 2.21 13.42 -10.35
N LYS A 81 2.97 14.44 -10.82
CA LYS A 81 3.71 15.33 -9.92
C LYS A 81 2.79 16.04 -8.93
N THR A 82 1.65 16.55 -9.41
CA THR A 82 0.66 17.23 -8.57
C THR A 82 0.02 16.24 -7.58
N GLY A 83 -0.37 15.06 -8.03
CA GLY A 83 -0.95 14.02 -7.20
C GLY A 83 0.00 13.57 -6.09
N VAL A 84 1.29 13.34 -6.39
CA VAL A 84 2.31 12.99 -5.39
C VAL A 84 2.48 14.11 -4.36
N ARG A 85 2.53 15.38 -4.78
CA ARG A 85 2.64 16.52 -3.83
C ARG A 85 1.44 16.58 -2.89
N LEU A 86 0.22 16.49 -3.42
CA LEU A 86 -1.01 16.49 -2.61
C LEU A 86 -1.04 15.30 -1.65
N SER A 87 -0.65 14.12 -2.14
CA SER A 87 -0.54 12.90 -1.34
C SER A 87 0.47 13.07 -0.19
N PHE A 88 1.62 13.71 -0.45
CA PHE A 88 2.61 14.00 0.58
C PHE A 88 2.08 14.97 1.63
N TYR A 89 1.43 16.07 1.22
CA TYR A 89 0.83 17.00 2.17
C TYR A 89 -0.23 16.32 3.04
N ALA A 90 -1.05 15.45 2.48
CA ALA A 90 -2.02 14.68 3.25
C ALA A 90 -1.35 13.63 4.16
N THR A 91 -0.18 13.11 3.79
CA THR A 91 0.55 12.10 4.55
C THR A 91 1.29 12.67 5.76
N ILE A 92 1.82 13.91 5.68
CA ILE A 92 2.60 14.54 6.75
C ILE A 92 1.90 14.51 8.12
N PRO A 93 0.62 14.92 8.26
CA PRO A 93 -0.06 14.88 9.56
C PRO A 93 -0.13 13.46 10.14
N PHE A 94 -0.46 12.47 9.32
CA PHE A 94 -0.52 11.08 9.77
C PHE A 94 0.85 10.52 10.14
N PHE A 95 1.89 10.84 9.35
CA PHE A 95 3.26 10.46 9.67
C PHE A 95 3.68 11.02 11.04
N LEU A 96 3.50 12.33 11.26
CA LEU A 96 3.85 12.96 12.53
C LEU A 96 3.06 12.37 13.69
N LEU A 97 1.74 12.19 13.51
CA LEU A 97 0.87 11.63 14.52
C LEU A 97 1.28 10.20 14.90
N TYR A 98 1.55 9.33 13.92
CA TYR A 98 1.84 7.93 14.17
C TYR A 98 3.30 7.68 14.57
N PHE A 99 4.23 8.50 14.09
CA PHE A 99 5.63 8.37 14.49
C PHE A 99 5.89 8.91 15.89
N VAL A 100 5.35 10.09 16.21
CA VAL A 100 5.58 10.77 17.50
C VAL A 100 4.60 10.30 18.57
N PHE A 101 3.31 10.24 18.24
CA PHE A 101 2.23 9.97 19.19
C PHE A 101 1.67 8.54 19.10
N SER A 102 2.45 7.59 18.57
CA SER A 102 2.03 6.18 18.40
C SER A 102 1.48 5.55 19.68
N ARG A 103 2.12 5.81 20.83
CA ARG A 103 1.68 5.26 22.12
C ARG A 103 0.31 5.79 22.54
N GLN A 104 0.09 7.09 22.39
CA GLN A 104 -1.17 7.75 22.72
C GLN A 104 -2.30 7.26 21.80
N MET A 105 -2.02 7.15 20.50
CA MET A 105 -2.97 6.61 19.52
C MET A 105 -3.38 5.18 19.84
N MET A 106 -2.41 4.31 20.15
CA MET A 106 -2.70 2.94 20.56
C MET A 106 -3.49 2.88 21.88
N GLY A 107 -3.15 3.76 22.84
CA GLY A 107 -3.88 3.86 24.12
C GLY A 107 -5.34 4.25 23.94
N LEU A 108 -5.66 5.15 23.01
CA LEU A 108 -7.03 5.53 22.69
C LEU A 108 -7.86 4.36 22.12
N PHE A 109 -7.22 3.48 21.34
CA PHE A 109 -7.90 2.32 20.72
C PHE A 109 -8.03 1.11 21.64
N LEU A 110 -7.05 0.85 22.51
CA LEU A 110 -7.00 -0.34 23.36
C LEU A 110 -7.40 -0.06 24.81
N GLY A 111 -7.54 1.21 25.21
CA GLY A 111 -7.74 1.57 26.60
C GLY A 111 -6.54 1.22 27.48
N ALA A 112 -6.70 1.34 28.81
CA ALA A 112 -5.62 1.09 29.77
C ALA A 112 -5.26 -0.40 29.98
N GLY A 113 -5.89 -1.33 29.23
CA GLY A 113 -5.94 -2.74 29.61
C GLY A 113 -4.73 -3.61 29.27
N SER A 114 -3.83 -3.21 28.36
CA SER A 114 -2.71 -4.09 27.99
C SER A 114 -1.51 -3.31 27.43
N THR A 115 -0.54 -3.04 28.28
CA THR A 115 0.72 -2.37 27.93
C THR A 115 1.43 -3.08 26.78
N ARG A 116 1.49 -4.41 26.79
CA ARG A 116 2.13 -5.21 25.74
C ARG A 116 1.44 -5.07 24.37
N ALA A 117 0.11 -5.00 24.33
CA ALA A 117 -0.62 -4.78 23.08
C ALA A 117 -0.36 -3.37 22.52
N ILE A 118 -0.30 -2.35 23.40
CA ILE A 118 0.05 -0.98 23.03
C ILE A 118 1.46 -0.92 22.47
N GLU A 119 2.44 -1.55 23.12
CA GLU A 119 3.84 -1.58 22.67
C GLU A 119 3.98 -2.23 21.29
N SER A 120 3.33 -3.38 21.08
CA SER A 120 3.35 -4.07 19.79
C SER A 120 2.76 -3.21 18.64
N GLY A 121 1.62 -2.58 18.88
CA GLY A 121 1.00 -1.70 17.86
C GLY A 121 1.77 -0.40 17.66
N MET A 122 2.37 0.16 18.72
CA MET A 122 3.25 1.33 18.63
C MET A 122 4.48 1.04 17.76
N GLU A 123 5.08 -0.14 17.93
CA GLU A 123 6.21 -0.58 17.12
C GLU A 123 5.84 -0.67 15.64
N PHE A 124 4.69 -1.28 15.31
CA PHE A 124 4.17 -1.30 13.96
C PHE A 124 4.02 0.11 13.38
N LEU A 125 3.33 1.02 14.06
CA LEU A 125 3.09 2.38 13.57
C LEU A 125 4.40 3.13 13.32
N ARG A 126 5.42 2.97 14.17
CA ARG A 126 6.73 3.60 14.02
C ARG A 126 7.52 3.06 12.84
N ILE A 127 7.44 1.75 12.58
CA ILE A 127 8.14 1.12 11.45
C ILE A 127 7.47 1.49 10.13
N VAL A 128 6.13 1.53 10.10
CA VAL A 128 5.35 1.68 8.86
C VAL A 128 5.16 3.14 8.46
N SER A 129 5.00 4.06 9.42
CA SER A 129 4.66 5.46 9.11
C SER A 129 5.70 6.20 8.25
N PRO A 130 7.03 6.01 8.34
CA PRO A 130 7.98 6.62 7.41
C PRO A 130 7.78 6.16 5.96
N MET A 131 7.26 4.95 5.78
CA MET A 131 7.03 4.37 4.46
C MET A 131 5.78 4.92 3.76
N TYR A 132 4.96 5.72 4.45
CA TYR A 132 3.77 6.33 3.84
C TYR A 132 4.10 7.25 2.66
N PHE A 133 5.25 7.93 2.67
CA PHE A 133 5.71 8.72 1.53
C PHE A 133 6.01 7.84 0.31
N MET A 134 6.59 6.67 0.53
CA MET A 134 6.86 5.73 -0.54
C MET A 134 5.58 5.10 -1.09
N ILE A 135 4.67 4.67 -0.20
CA ILE A 135 3.38 4.10 -0.63
C ILE A 135 2.52 5.15 -1.37
N SER A 136 2.65 6.44 -1.03
CA SER A 136 2.00 7.52 -1.77
C SER A 136 2.44 7.55 -3.24
N ILE A 137 3.73 7.42 -3.52
CA ILE A 137 4.25 7.31 -4.89
C ILE A 137 3.72 6.05 -5.57
N LYS A 138 3.75 4.91 -4.87
CA LYS A 138 3.20 3.65 -5.38
C LYS A 138 1.74 3.78 -5.77
N LEU A 139 0.91 4.31 -4.89
CA LEU A 139 -0.52 4.44 -5.13
C LEU A 139 -0.84 5.41 -6.28
N MET A 140 -0.06 6.47 -6.45
CA MET A 140 -0.19 7.36 -7.61
C MET A 140 0.17 6.65 -8.91
N THR A 141 1.26 5.88 -8.95
CA THR A 141 1.63 5.06 -10.12
C THR A 141 0.62 3.95 -10.40
N ASP A 142 0.09 3.30 -9.36
CA ASP A 142 -0.98 2.31 -9.47
C ASP A 142 -2.23 2.91 -10.11
N GLY A 143 -2.61 4.14 -9.73
CA GLY A 143 -3.70 4.88 -10.34
C GLY A 143 -3.49 5.08 -11.85
N ILE A 144 -2.28 5.46 -12.26
CA ILE A 144 -1.95 5.62 -13.68
C ILE A 144 -2.02 4.29 -14.43
N ILE A 145 -1.47 3.23 -13.86
CA ILE A 145 -1.49 1.89 -14.47
C ILE A 145 -2.94 1.42 -14.66
N ARG A 146 -3.80 1.56 -13.65
CA ARG A 146 -5.22 1.23 -13.73
C ARG A 146 -5.95 2.09 -14.75
N GLY A 147 -5.76 3.40 -14.71
CA GLY A 147 -6.39 4.35 -15.62
C GLY A 147 -5.96 4.20 -17.08
N SER A 148 -4.78 3.64 -17.31
CA SER A 148 -4.31 3.29 -18.67
C SER A 148 -4.85 1.95 -19.18
N GLY A 149 -5.58 1.19 -18.37
CA GLY A 149 -6.05 -0.16 -18.70
C GLY A 149 -4.95 -1.22 -18.68
N ALA A 150 -3.75 -0.91 -18.21
CA ALA A 150 -2.59 -1.81 -18.16
C ALA A 150 -2.66 -2.78 -16.96
N MET A 151 -3.78 -3.47 -16.78
CA MET A 151 -4.05 -4.31 -15.60
C MET A 151 -3.03 -5.41 -15.39
N THR A 152 -2.43 -5.96 -16.46
CA THR A 152 -1.36 -6.95 -16.35
C THR A 152 -0.15 -6.39 -15.57
N TYR A 153 0.24 -5.13 -15.83
CA TYR A 153 1.32 -4.48 -15.08
C TYR A 153 0.95 -4.23 -13.62
N PHE A 154 -0.32 -3.94 -13.36
CA PHE A 154 -0.82 -3.80 -11.99
C PHE A 154 -0.69 -5.11 -11.20
N VAL A 155 -1.09 -6.23 -11.80
CA VAL A 155 -0.94 -7.57 -11.20
C VAL A 155 0.54 -7.92 -11.02
N LEU A 156 1.38 -7.69 -12.04
CA LEU A 156 2.82 -7.96 -11.99
C LEU A 156 3.57 -7.12 -10.95
N ALA A 157 3.04 -5.98 -10.55
CA ALA A 157 3.60 -5.18 -9.47
C ALA A 157 3.11 -5.60 -8.08
N THR A 158 1.84 -6.03 -8.00
CA THR A 158 1.20 -6.34 -6.71
C THR A 158 1.55 -7.76 -6.21
N VAL A 159 1.57 -8.75 -7.09
CA VAL A 159 1.83 -10.15 -6.70
C VAL A 159 3.23 -10.34 -6.10
N PRO A 160 4.32 -9.81 -6.70
CA PRO A 160 5.65 -9.90 -6.09
C PRO A 160 5.75 -9.22 -4.73
N ASP A 161 5.07 -8.07 -4.51
CA ASP A 161 4.98 -7.41 -3.21
C ASP A 161 4.47 -8.38 -2.14
N LEU A 162 3.34 -9.02 -2.43
CA LEU A 162 2.68 -9.90 -1.47
C LEU A 162 3.51 -11.15 -1.16
N ILE A 163 4.09 -11.76 -2.18
CA ILE A 163 4.98 -12.95 -2.03
C ILE A 163 6.22 -12.56 -1.23
N LEU A 164 6.88 -11.47 -1.61
CA LEU A 164 8.09 -10.99 -0.93
C LEU A 164 7.80 -10.68 0.54
N ARG A 165 6.67 -10.04 0.83
CA ARG A 165 6.25 -9.72 2.20
C ARG A 165 6.12 -10.97 3.07
N ILE A 166 5.48 -12.03 2.54
CA ILE A 166 5.33 -13.30 3.27
C ILE A 166 6.69 -13.97 3.50
N ILE A 167 7.54 -14.03 2.48
CA ILE A 167 8.87 -14.63 2.58
C ILE A 167 9.72 -13.87 3.60
N VAL A 168 9.79 -12.54 3.47
CA VAL A 168 10.57 -11.68 4.36
C VAL A 168 10.04 -11.74 5.79
N ALA A 169 8.71 -11.76 5.98
CA ALA A 169 8.11 -11.92 7.31
C ALA A 169 8.57 -13.22 7.97
N ASN A 170 8.51 -14.35 7.26
CA ASN A 170 8.95 -15.63 7.82
C ASN A 170 10.44 -15.65 8.15
N ILE A 171 11.30 -15.08 7.31
CA ILE A 171 12.75 -15.03 7.55
C ILE A 171 13.07 -14.12 8.74
N LEU A 172 12.51 -12.91 8.74
CA LEU A 172 12.80 -11.92 9.79
C LEU A 172 12.20 -12.32 11.14
N THR A 173 11.08 -13.01 11.15
CA THR A 173 10.45 -13.53 12.37
C THR A 173 11.37 -14.52 13.09
N GLY A 174 12.14 -15.33 12.36
CA GLY A 174 13.12 -16.24 12.94
C GLY A 174 14.29 -15.53 13.64
N ARG A 175 14.60 -14.27 13.28
CA ARG A 175 15.70 -13.48 13.85
C ARG A 175 15.26 -12.41 14.85
N PHE A 176 14.15 -11.75 14.56
CA PHE A 176 13.65 -10.58 15.30
C PHE A 176 12.31 -10.82 16.00
N GLY A 177 11.86 -12.07 16.06
CA GLY A 177 10.56 -12.39 16.65
C GLY A 177 9.41 -11.64 15.96
N SER A 178 8.46 -11.16 16.75
CA SER A 178 7.27 -10.46 16.25
C SER A 178 7.55 -9.18 15.45
N THR A 179 8.63 -8.46 15.77
CA THR A 179 9.08 -7.26 15.05
C THR A 179 9.39 -7.57 13.59
N GLY A 180 9.84 -8.79 13.28
CA GLY A 180 10.10 -9.26 11.91
C GLY A 180 8.87 -9.19 11.00
N ILE A 181 7.66 -9.35 11.56
CA ILE A 181 6.39 -9.21 10.82
C ILE A 181 6.23 -7.76 10.35
N TRP A 182 6.50 -6.80 11.24
CA TRP A 182 6.37 -5.37 10.92
C TRP A 182 7.39 -4.91 9.89
N MET A 183 8.61 -5.37 10.01
CA MET A 183 9.70 -5.05 9.08
C MET A 183 9.44 -5.55 7.66
N ALA A 184 8.65 -6.60 7.48
CA ALA A 184 8.33 -7.12 6.15
C ALA A 184 7.50 -6.16 5.27
N TRP A 185 6.71 -5.26 5.87
CA TRP A 185 5.90 -4.29 5.14
C TRP A 185 6.72 -3.29 4.31
N PRO A 186 7.74 -2.63 4.86
CA PRO A 186 8.66 -1.79 4.10
C PRO A 186 9.28 -2.49 2.89
N PHE A 187 9.75 -3.72 3.04
CA PHE A 187 10.40 -4.46 1.94
C PHE A 187 9.45 -4.72 0.77
N GLY A 188 8.22 -5.16 1.06
CA GLY A 188 7.20 -5.34 0.04
C GLY A 188 6.87 -4.03 -0.69
N TRP A 189 6.66 -2.96 0.05
CA TRP A 189 6.34 -1.64 -0.53
C TRP A 189 7.47 -1.04 -1.35
N ILE A 190 8.73 -1.23 -0.95
CA ILE A 190 9.91 -0.79 -1.73
C ILE A 190 9.92 -1.52 -3.08
N ALA A 191 9.84 -2.85 -3.07
CA ALA A 191 9.85 -3.65 -4.29
C ALA A 191 8.69 -3.29 -5.22
N ALA A 192 7.47 -3.18 -4.68
CA ALA A 192 6.29 -2.79 -5.46
C ALA A 192 6.42 -1.39 -6.04
N THR A 193 6.92 -0.42 -5.27
CA THR A 193 7.10 0.95 -5.76
C THR A 193 8.08 1.00 -6.91
N LEU A 194 9.20 0.30 -6.82
CA LEU A 194 10.18 0.22 -7.91
C LEU A 194 9.55 -0.35 -9.20
N LEU A 195 8.81 -1.45 -9.08
CA LEU A 195 8.14 -2.07 -10.21
C LEU A 195 7.07 -1.15 -10.83
N THR A 196 6.23 -0.52 -10.01
CA THR A 196 5.18 0.38 -10.53
C THR A 196 5.76 1.63 -11.17
N VAL A 197 6.86 2.18 -10.67
CA VAL A 197 7.56 3.31 -11.29
C VAL A 197 8.17 2.92 -12.64
N ILE A 198 8.73 1.70 -12.76
CA ILE A 198 9.22 1.19 -14.05
C ILE A 198 8.08 1.07 -15.06
N PHE A 199 6.94 0.53 -14.66
CA PHE A 199 5.77 0.38 -15.53
C PHE A 199 5.15 1.75 -15.89
N TYR A 200 5.09 2.68 -14.94
CA TYR A 200 4.70 4.06 -15.20
C TYR A 200 5.54 4.69 -16.31
N ARG A 201 6.88 4.58 -16.22
CA ARG A 201 7.78 5.11 -17.25
C ARG A 201 7.50 4.50 -18.62
N ARG A 202 7.20 3.21 -18.71
CA ARG A 202 6.83 2.54 -19.98
C ARG A 202 5.49 3.05 -20.55
N ILE A 203 4.51 3.33 -19.69
CA ILE A 203 3.21 3.87 -20.10
C ILE A 203 3.38 5.30 -20.63
N VAL A 204 4.08 6.16 -19.90
CA VAL A 204 4.26 7.57 -20.28
C VAL A 204 5.10 7.71 -21.57
N SER A 205 6.17 6.90 -21.71
CA SER A 205 7.04 6.93 -22.90
C SER A 205 6.39 6.39 -24.19
N GLY A 206 5.14 5.95 -24.14
CA GLY A 206 4.45 5.41 -25.31
C GLY A 206 4.86 4.01 -25.74
N LYS A 207 5.82 3.38 -25.04
CA LYS A 207 6.27 1.99 -25.33
C LYS A 207 5.20 0.94 -25.02
N PHE A 208 4.12 1.34 -24.35
CA PHE A 208 2.95 0.49 -24.09
C PHE A 208 1.85 0.82 -25.12
N ARG A 209 1.53 -0.12 -25.98
CA ARG A 209 0.35 -0.04 -26.87
C ARG A 209 -0.92 -0.21 -26.03
N ILE A 210 -1.59 0.89 -25.73
CA ILE A 210 -2.92 0.86 -25.13
C ILE A 210 -3.85 0.33 -26.20
N ARG A 211 -4.34 -0.89 -26.04
CA ARG A 211 -5.47 -1.40 -26.83
C ARG A 211 -6.75 -0.82 -26.21
N ILE A 212 -7.13 0.37 -26.68
CA ILE A 212 -8.45 0.96 -26.38
C ILE A 212 -9.56 0.10 -26.97
#